data_6238e8e9b49ca9d480de48d809969ec6
#
_entry.id   6238e8e9b49ca9d480de48d809969ec6
#
_cell.length_a   1.000
_cell.length_b   1.000
_cell.length_c   1.000
_cell.angle_alpha   90.00
_cell.angle_beta   90.00
_cell.angle_gamma   90.00
#
_symmetry.space_group_name_H-M   'P 1'
#
loop_
_entity.id
_entity.type
_entity.pdbx_description
1 polymer ?
#
loop_
_entity_poly.entity_id
_entity_poly.type
_entity_poly.pdbx_seq_one_letter_code
_entity_poly.pdbx_strand_id
1 'polypeptide(L)'
;MKTSVKLLLAFATAAAAIAPAAAQQVVAWDEAYRQADARIAQLTLDEKISFMRGYSSFFFYGVPEKGMPYIYLSDATQGVHMRDNLSDPTMVRQLERSTAFPCPISLAATFNPSLAYRYAEAVGEECRAGGIEVLLGPGMNIYRNSQNGRNFEYMGEDPLLASAMVAEYVKGMQSTGTVACLKPVSYT
;
A
#
# COMPACT_ATOMS: atom_id res chain seq x y z
N MET A 1 -58.48 5.33 12.52
CA MET A 1 -57.82 4.81 11.30
C MET A 1 -56.98 5.90 10.66
N LYS A 2 -55.87 6.32 11.23
CA LYS A 2 -54.90 7.27 10.63
C LYS A 2 -53.56 7.20 11.39
N THR A 3 -52.93 6.02 11.46
CA THR A 3 -51.60 5.91 12.13
C THR A 3 -50.69 4.81 11.56
N SER A 4 -50.87 4.42 10.30
CA SER A 4 -50.09 3.29 9.74
C SER A 4 -49.37 3.59 8.43
N VAL A 5 -49.18 4.85 8.05
CA VAL A 5 -48.54 5.20 6.76
C VAL A 5 -47.17 5.93 6.93
N LYS A 6 -46.77 6.23 8.15
CA LYS A 6 -45.51 6.95 8.38
C LYS A 6 -44.25 6.12 8.70
N LEU A 7 -44.36 4.81 8.69
CA LEU A 7 -43.22 3.91 9.01
C LEU A 7 -42.58 3.22 7.81
N LEU A 8 -43.00 3.51 6.60
CA LEU A 8 -42.48 2.89 5.37
C LEU A 8 -41.58 3.81 4.52
N LEU A 9 -41.28 5.01 4.99
CA LEU A 9 -40.43 5.96 4.26
C LEU A 9 -39.04 6.21 4.90
N ALA A 10 -38.62 5.43 5.87
CA ALA A 10 -37.35 5.62 6.59
C ALA A 10 -36.27 4.59 6.25
N PHE A 11 -36.46 3.72 5.27
CA PHE A 11 -35.47 2.71 4.87
C PHE A 11 -34.88 2.89 3.46
N ALA A 12 -35.06 4.03 2.84
CA ALA A 12 -34.67 4.27 1.46
C ALA A 12 -33.54 5.30 1.25
N THR A 13 -32.74 5.63 2.27
CA THR A 13 -31.62 6.58 2.07
C THR A 13 -30.43 6.25 2.96
N ALA A 14 -29.73 5.17 2.67
CA ALA A 14 -28.33 5.00 3.07
C ALA A 14 -27.64 3.91 2.23
N ALA A 15 -27.95 3.82 0.94
CA ALA A 15 -26.97 3.29 -0.01
C ALA A 15 -26.11 4.49 -0.43
N ALA A 16 -25.20 4.94 0.43
CA ALA A 16 -24.08 5.72 0.00
C ALA A 16 -23.35 4.84 -1.01
N ALA A 17 -23.50 5.16 -2.30
CA ALA A 17 -22.74 4.54 -3.35
C ALA A 17 -21.26 4.74 -2.97
N ILE A 18 -20.60 3.67 -2.54
CA ILE A 18 -19.16 3.59 -2.54
C ILE A 18 -18.82 3.74 -4.03
N ALA A 19 -18.46 4.95 -4.43
CA ALA A 19 -17.95 5.16 -5.77
C ALA A 19 -16.76 4.21 -5.90
N PRO A 20 -16.71 3.34 -6.93
CA PRO A 20 -15.54 2.51 -7.14
C PRO A 20 -14.35 3.47 -7.18
N ALA A 21 -13.33 3.20 -6.38
CA ALA A 21 -12.08 3.92 -6.46
C ALA A 21 -11.70 3.95 -7.96
N ALA A 22 -11.64 5.14 -8.54
CA ALA A 22 -11.42 5.27 -9.97
C ALA A 22 -10.16 4.47 -10.29
N ALA A 23 -10.31 3.41 -11.09
CA ALA A 23 -9.20 2.57 -11.50
C ALA A 23 -8.12 3.51 -12.05
N GLN A 24 -7.00 3.58 -11.36
CA GLN A 24 -5.93 4.49 -11.73
C GLN A 24 -5.45 4.05 -13.11
N GLN A 25 -5.61 4.90 -14.13
CA GLN A 25 -5.17 4.58 -15.47
C GLN A 25 -3.68 4.29 -15.41
N VAL A 26 -3.30 3.08 -15.82
CA VAL A 26 -1.89 2.73 -15.97
C VAL A 26 -1.34 3.59 -17.10
N VAL A 27 -0.51 4.56 -16.75
CA VAL A 27 0.14 5.45 -17.70
C VAL A 27 1.38 4.74 -18.26
N ALA A 28 1.63 4.86 -19.56
CA ALA A 28 2.86 4.34 -20.17
C ALA A 28 4.09 5.00 -19.53
N TRP A 29 5.19 4.24 -19.39
CA TRP A 29 6.40 4.70 -18.70
C TRP A 29 6.93 6.03 -19.25
N ASP A 30 6.97 6.20 -20.57
CA ASP A 30 7.46 7.45 -21.20
C ASP A 30 6.59 8.66 -20.80
N GLU A 31 5.29 8.46 -20.69
CA GLU A 31 4.36 9.49 -20.23
C GLU A 31 4.55 9.78 -18.75
N ALA A 32 4.72 8.74 -17.94
CA ALA A 32 4.98 8.89 -16.50
C ALA A 32 6.28 9.68 -16.26
N TYR A 33 7.35 9.39 -17.01
CA TYR A 33 8.61 10.16 -16.92
C TYR A 33 8.42 11.61 -17.35
N ARG A 34 7.72 11.87 -18.45
CA ARG A 34 7.46 13.25 -18.90
C ARG A 34 6.67 14.05 -17.86
N GLN A 35 5.67 13.43 -17.22
CA GLN A 35 4.90 14.08 -16.16
C GLN A 35 5.76 14.32 -14.91
N ALA A 36 6.61 13.37 -14.53
CA ALA A 36 7.52 13.53 -13.41
C ALA A 36 8.51 14.69 -13.67
N ASP A 37 9.16 14.72 -14.84
CA ASP A 37 10.09 15.76 -15.21
C ASP A 37 9.43 17.15 -15.22
N ALA A 38 8.22 17.25 -15.75
CA ALA A 38 7.47 18.50 -15.78
C ALA A 38 7.14 19.02 -14.36
N ARG A 39 6.85 18.13 -13.42
CA ARG A 39 6.62 18.49 -12.02
C ARG A 39 7.91 18.88 -11.32
N ILE A 40 8.98 18.08 -11.48
CA ILE A 40 10.30 18.34 -10.90
C ILE A 40 10.87 19.68 -11.39
N ALA A 41 10.64 20.05 -12.64
CA ALA A 41 11.10 21.32 -13.19
C ALA A 41 10.49 22.55 -12.49
N GLN A 42 9.34 22.41 -11.85
CA GLN A 42 8.66 23.48 -11.10
C GLN A 42 9.19 23.65 -9.67
N LEU A 43 9.96 22.68 -9.17
CA LEU A 43 10.47 22.70 -7.82
C LEU A 43 11.75 23.53 -7.70
N THR A 44 11.88 24.30 -6.64
CA THR A 44 13.13 24.92 -6.20
C THR A 44 14.12 23.86 -5.72
N LEU A 45 15.38 24.23 -5.55
CA LEU A 45 16.38 23.31 -5.00
C LEU A 45 16.01 22.84 -3.59
N ASP A 46 15.55 23.75 -2.73
CA ASP A 46 15.17 23.42 -1.35
C ASP A 46 13.97 22.48 -1.29
N GLU A 47 12.98 22.67 -2.18
CA GLU A 47 11.82 21.75 -2.31
C GLU A 47 12.26 20.36 -2.79
N LYS A 48 13.19 20.28 -3.77
CA LYS A 48 13.78 19.01 -4.21
C LYS A 48 14.50 18.28 -3.09
N ILE A 49 15.31 19.02 -2.31
CA ILE A 49 16.00 18.46 -1.14
C ILE A 49 14.99 18.00 -0.09
N SER A 50 13.96 18.78 0.16
CA SER A 50 12.90 18.42 1.12
C SER A 50 12.13 17.19 0.69
N PHE A 51 11.83 17.04 -0.60
CA PHE A 51 11.14 15.87 -1.14
C PHE A 51 11.95 14.57 -0.99
N MET A 52 13.28 14.66 -0.96
CA MET A 52 14.19 13.52 -0.78
C MET A 52 14.30 13.02 0.67
N ARG A 53 13.75 13.74 1.62
CA ARG A 53 13.82 13.36 3.03
C ARG A 53 12.47 12.92 3.58
N GLY A 54 12.51 12.05 4.59
CA GLY A 54 11.31 11.73 5.36
C GLY A 54 10.83 12.93 6.18
N TYR A 55 9.52 13.09 6.24
CA TYR A 55 8.87 14.11 7.06
C TYR A 55 8.60 13.62 8.48
N SER A 56 8.16 12.40 8.60
CA SER A 56 7.88 11.70 9.85
C SER A 56 8.15 10.22 9.63
N SER A 57 7.77 9.35 10.57
CA SER A 57 8.14 7.93 10.56
C SER A 57 7.81 7.20 9.25
N PHE A 58 6.72 7.55 8.56
CA PHE A 58 6.28 6.84 7.36
C PHE A 58 5.76 7.79 6.27
N PHE A 59 6.33 9.00 6.20
CA PHE A 59 5.92 10.00 5.22
C PHE A 59 7.14 10.64 4.56
N PHE A 60 7.02 10.91 3.26
CA PHE A 60 7.90 11.82 2.55
C PHE A 60 7.22 13.16 2.38
N TYR A 61 8.04 14.22 2.34
CA TYR A 61 7.56 15.55 2.05
C TYR A 61 6.88 15.61 0.69
N GLY A 62 5.82 16.40 0.63
CA GLY A 62 5.17 16.80 -0.60
C GLY A 62 5.29 18.30 -0.81
N VAL A 63 4.89 18.75 -2.00
CA VAL A 63 4.67 20.13 -2.38
C VAL A 63 3.30 20.19 -3.08
N PRO A 64 2.19 20.06 -2.32
CA PRO A 64 0.86 19.84 -2.87
C PRO A 64 0.41 20.95 -3.84
N GLU A 65 0.82 22.19 -3.58
CA GLU A 65 0.54 23.34 -4.43
C GLU A 65 1.21 23.25 -5.82
N LYS A 66 2.19 22.37 -5.99
CA LYS A 66 2.86 22.05 -7.26
C LYS A 66 2.50 20.66 -7.78
N GLY A 67 1.44 20.06 -7.25
CA GLY A 67 0.97 18.74 -7.66
C GLY A 67 1.84 17.57 -7.19
N MET A 68 2.68 17.77 -6.17
CA MET A 68 3.49 16.75 -5.52
C MET A 68 2.90 16.45 -4.14
N PRO A 69 2.03 15.44 -4.00
CA PRO A 69 1.43 15.13 -2.70
C PRO A 69 2.47 14.58 -1.73
N TYR A 70 2.15 14.61 -0.44
CA TYR A 70 2.86 13.79 0.53
C TYR A 70 2.74 12.32 0.15
N ILE A 71 3.81 11.56 0.34
CA ILE A 71 3.80 10.12 0.07
C ILE A 71 3.71 9.40 1.41
N TYR A 72 2.65 8.63 1.57
CA TYR A 72 2.45 7.81 2.74
C TYR A 72 2.93 6.38 2.50
N LEU A 73 3.82 5.89 3.39
CA LEU A 73 4.31 4.53 3.40
C LEU A 73 3.61 3.74 4.51
N SER A 74 3.40 2.46 4.28
CA SER A 74 2.97 1.55 5.35
C SER A 74 3.97 0.43 5.53
N ASP A 75 4.31 0.16 6.78
CA ASP A 75 5.02 -1.05 7.15
C ASP A 75 4.00 -2.19 7.14
N ALA A 76 4.25 -3.22 6.33
CA ALA A 76 3.32 -4.33 6.27
C ALA A 76 3.87 -5.55 5.53
N THR A 77 3.86 -6.68 6.18
CA THR A 77 4.02 -7.98 5.54
C THR A 77 2.77 -8.86 5.69
N GLN A 78 1.89 -8.51 6.62
CA GLN A 78 0.66 -9.25 6.97
C GLN A 78 -0.60 -8.38 6.87
N GLY A 79 -0.60 -7.40 5.99
CA GLY A 79 -1.66 -6.42 5.84
C GLY A 79 -1.20 -5.00 6.14
N VAL A 80 -2.09 -4.05 5.97
CA VAL A 80 -1.77 -2.63 6.05
C VAL A 80 -1.68 -2.18 7.50
N HIS A 81 -0.58 -1.54 7.86
CA HIS A 81 -0.42 -0.93 9.17
C HIS A 81 -0.70 0.58 9.09
N MET A 82 -1.89 0.96 9.49
CA MET A 82 -2.31 2.36 9.52
C MET A 82 -1.72 3.07 10.72
N ARG A 83 -1.02 4.18 10.47
CA ARG A 83 -0.47 5.03 11.52
C ARG A 83 -0.98 6.45 11.31
N ASP A 84 -1.48 7.05 12.38
CA ASP A 84 -1.80 8.48 12.38
C ASP A 84 -0.51 9.27 12.60
N ASN A 85 -0.29 10.30 11.81
CA ASN A 85 0.70 11.30 12.17
C ASN A 85 0.06 12.32 13.11
N LEU A 86 0.25 12.11 14.40
CA LEU A 86 -0.32 12.98 15.44
C LEU A 86 0.19 14.42 15.37
N SER A 87 1.29 14.65 14.64
CA SER A 87 1.90 15.98 14.51
C SER A 87 1.35 16.78 13.33
N ASP A 88 0.64 16.12 12.40
CA ASP A 88 0.11 16.76 11.21
C ASP A 88 -1.37 16.38 10.99
N PRO A 89 -2.29 17.31 11.24
CA PRO A 89 -3.72 17.06 11.12
C PRO A 89 -4.18 16.81 9.67
N THR A 90 -3.33 17.06 8.66
CA THR A 90 -3.65 16.80 7.25
C THR A 90 -3.46 15.33 6.87
N MET A 91 -2.73 14.58 7.69
CA MET A 91 -2.43 13.15 7.49
C MET A 91 -3.37 12.30 8.35
N VAL A 92 -4.65 12.38 8.06
CA VAL A 92 -5.68 11.62 8.76
C VAL A 92 -5.78 10.23 8.18
N ARG A 93 -5.88 9.23 9.05
CA ARG A 93 -6.19 7.85 8.68
C ARG A 93 -7.49 7.79 7.88
N GLN A 94 -7.42 7.20 6.68
CA GLN A 94 -8.59 7.04 5.81
C GLN A 94 -9.34 5.72 6.03
N LEU A 95 -8.70 4.75 6.71
CA LEU A 95 -9.32 3.49 7.11
C LEU A 95 -9.32 3.36 8.63
N GLU A 96 -10.46 3.00 9.19
CA GLU A 96 -10.57 2.67 10.62
C GLU A 96 -10.02 1.27 10.94
N ARG A 97 -10.04 0.37 9.96
CA ARG A 97 -9.66 -1.03 10.11
C ARG A 97 -8.92 -1.52 8.88
N SER A 98 -7.97 -2.42 9.10
CA SER A 98 -7.31 -3.19 8.05
C SER A 98 -7.39 -4.68 8.35
N THR A 99 -7.26 -5.49 7.32
CA THR A 99 -7.29 -6.96 7.45
C THR A 99 -5.94 -7.47 7.97
N ALA A 100 -5.97 -8.35 8.95
CA ALA A 100 -4.82 -9.16 9.32
C ALA A 100 -4.73 -10.36 8.38
N PHE A 101 -3.85 -10.26 7.39
CA PHE A 101 -3.60 -11.33 6.44
C PHE A 101 -2.68 -12.41 7.02
N PRO A 102 -2.70 -13.65 6.49
CA PRO A 102 -1.72 -14.67 6.84
C PRO A 102 -0.28 -14.18 6.65
N CYS A 103 0.65 -14.70 7.44
CA CYS A 103 2.06 -14.32 7.30
C CYS A 103 2.65 -14.82 5.97
N PRO A 104 3.68 -14.14 5.42
CA PRO A 104 4.29 -14.50 4.15
C PRO A 104 4.81 -15.94 4.06
N ILE A 105 5.33 -16.49 5.16
CA ILE A 105 5.73 -17.90 5.16
C ILE A 105 4.54 -18.85 4.94
N SER A 106 3.36 -18.54 5.47
CA SER A 106 2.14 -19.33 5.22
C SER A 106 1.68 -19.19 3.78
N LEU A 107 1.81 -18.00 3.19
CA LEU A 107 1.54 -17.77 1.78
C LEU A 107 2.51 -18.59 0.90
N ALA A 108 3.80 -18.57 1.20
CA ALA A 108 4.81 -19.35 0.47
C ALA A 108 4.56 -20.87 0.58
N ALA A 109 4.12 -21.34 1.74
CA ALA A 109 3.79 -22.76 1.97
C ALA A 109 2.63 -23.27 1.10
N THR A 110 1.90 -22.41 0.43
CA THR A 110 0.89 -22.81 -0.56
C THR A 110 1.49 -23.26 -1.88
N PHE A 111 2.74 -22.91 -2.17
CA PHE A 111 3.41 -23.14 -3.46
C PHE A 111 2.60 -22.62 -4.67
N ASN A 112 1.80 -21.57 -4.44
CA ASN A 112 0.88 -21.05 -5.45
C ASN A 112 1.16 -19.55 -5.76
N PRO A 113 1.94 -19.24 -6.79
CA PRO A 113 2.23 -17.86 -7.17
C PRO A 113 0.98 -17.03 -7.53
N SER A 114 -0.05 -17.67 -8.13
CA SER A 114 -1.31 -16.97 -8.43
C SER A 114 -2.04 -16.53 -7.16
N LEU A 115 -1.89 -17.27 -6.05
CA LEU A 115 -2.43 -16.85 -4.76
C LEU A 115 -1.63 -15.68 -4.19
N ALA A 116 -0.31 -15.63 -4.41
CA ALA A 116 0.51 -14.50 -4.02
C ALA A 116 0.09 -13.20 -4.73
N TYR A 117 -0.23 -13.29 -6.02
CA TYR A 117 -0.80 -12.17 -6.78
C TYR A 117 -2.10 -11.68 -6.13
N ARG A 118 -3.08 -12.55 -5.94
CA ARG A 118 -4.39 -12.20 -5.36
C ARG A 118 -4.28 -11.67 -3.92
N TYR A 119 -3.40 -12.24 -3.13
CA TYR A 119 -3.10 -11.77 -1.78
C TYR A 119 -2.62 -10.32 -1.81
N ALA A 120 -1.63 -10.03 -2.67
CA ALA A 120 -1.05 -8.71 -2.79
C ALA A 120 -2.02 -7.69 -3.41
N GLU A 121 -2.84 -8.11 -4.36
CA GLU A 121 -3.92 -7.29 -4.92
C GLU A 121 -4.89 -6.83 -3.80
N ALA A 122 -5.35 -7.75 -2.95
CA ALA A 122 -6.24 -7.41 -1.83
C ALA A 122 -5.58 -6.46 -0.81
N VAL A 123 -4.29 -6.68 -0.48
CA VAL A 123 -3.54 -5.76 0.38
C VAL A 123 -3.37 -4.39 -0.28
N GLY A 124 -3.11 -4.36 -1.59
CA GLY A 124 -2.97 -3.12 -2.36
C GLY A 124 -4.27 -2.32 -2.44
N GLU A 125 -5.41 -2.99 -2.56
CA GLU A 125 -6.73 -2.34 -2.49
C GLU A 125 -6.95 -1.66 -1.12
N GLU A 126 -6.56 -2.30 -0.03
CA GLU A 126 -6.60 -1.69 1.30
C GLU A 126 -5.62 -0.52 1.42
N CYS A 127 -4.42 -0.61 0.85
CA CYS A 127 -3.49 0.52 0.77
C CYS A 127 -4.14 1.72 0.07
N ARG A 128 -4.75 1.51 -1.09
CA ARG A 128 -5.42 2.58 -1.85
C ARG A 128 -6.58 3.18 -1.07
N ALA A 129 -7.40 2.35 -0.43
CA ALA A 129 -8.50 2.80 0.43
C ALA A 129 -8.00 3.60 1.65
N GLY A 130 -6.79 3.30 2.14
CA GLY A 130 -6.15 3.99 3.25
C GLY A 130 -5.32 5.22 2.87
N GLY A 131 -5.21 5.55 1.57
CA GLY A 131 -4.36 6.65 1.10
C GLY A 131 -2.87 6.36 1.19
N ILE A 132 -2.49 5.07 1.13
CA ILE A 132 -1.10 4.63 1.18
C ILE A 132 -0.59 4.41 -0.24
N GLU A 133 0.48 5.09 -0.61
CA GLU A 133 1.10 5.01 -1.93
C GLU A 133 2.17 3.92 -2.01
N VAL A 134 2.88 3.65 -0.91
CA VAL A 134 4.02 2.72 -0.89
C VAL A 134 3.85 1.71 0.24
N LEU A 135 3.83 0.42 -0.11
CA LEU A 135 3.90 -0.65 0.87
C LEU A 135 5.34 -1.13 1.03
N LEU A 136 5.86 -1.15 2.26
CA LEU A 136 7.18 -1.70 2.58
C LEU A 136 7.11 -3.23 2.64
N GLY A 137 6.99 -3.84 1.47
CA GLY A 137 6.85 -5.27 1.26
C GLY A 137 6.78 -5.62 -0.23
N PRO A 138 6.92 -6.90 -0.58
CA PRO A 138 7.10 -8.04 0.31
C PRO A 138 8.51 -8.17 0.88
N GLY A 139 8.62 -8.89 1.99
CA GLY A 139 9.90 -9.38 2.51
C GLY A 139 10.42 -10.52 1.63
N MET A 140 11.69 -10.42 1.16
CA MET A 140 12.28 -11.39 0.23
C MET A 140 13.58 -12.03 0.72
N ASN A 141 13.98 -11.79 1.97
CA ASN A 141 15.17 -12.42 2.51
C ASN A 141 15.05 -13.94 2.53
N ILE A 142 16.11 -14.60 2.13
CA ILE A 142 16.29 -16.04 2.30
C ILE A 142 16.84 -16.28 3.69
N TYR A 143 16.14 -17.07 4.50
CA TYR A 143 16.59 -17.39 5.85
C TYR A 143 16.89 -18.88 5.99
N ARG A 144 17.95 -19.20 6.73
CA ARG A 144 18.34 -20.55 7.10
C ARG A 144 18.37 -20.76 8.60
N ASN A 145 18.49 -19.68 9.36
CA ASN A 145 18.54 -19.74 10.81
C ASN A 145 17.13 -19.55 11.37
N SER A 146 16.64 -20.55 12.10
CA SER A 146 15.32 -20.50 12.75
C SER A 146 15.24 -19.51 13.92
N GLN A 147 16.37 -19.03 14.43
CA GLN A 147 16.43 -18.13 15.60
C GLN A 147 16.25 -16.65 15.25
N ASN A 148 16.03 -16.30 13.99
CA ASN A 148 15.70 -14.93 13.60
C ASN A 148 14.23 -14.63 13.94
N GLY A 149 13.99 -13.64 14.79
CA GLY A 149 12.65 -13.26 15.25
C GLY A 149 11.71 -12.72 14.17
N ARG A 150 12.19 -12.50 12.93
CA ARG A 150 11.41 -11.96 11.80
C ARG A 150 11.26 -12.94 10.63
N ASN A 151 11.56 -14.22 10.82
CA ASN A 151 11.40 -15.22 9.77
C ASN A 151 9.98 -15.33 9.20
N PHE A 152 8.97 -15.02 9.99
CA PHE A 152 7.57 -15.04 9.56
C PHE A 152 7.26 -14.00 8.48
N GLU A 153 8.08 -12.97 8.34
CA GLU A 153 7.91 -11.90 7.33
C GLU A 153 8.38 -12.28 5.93
N TYR A 154 9.04 -13.43 5.76
CA TYR A 154 9.72 -13.84 4.54
C TYR A 154 9.09 -15.08 3.92
N MET A 155 9.51 -15.39 2.68
CA MET A 155 8.93 -16.48 1.88
C MET A 155 9.65 -17.83 2.05
N GLY A 156 10.56 -17.95 3.03
CA GLY A 156 11.28 -19.19 3.32
C GLY A 156 12.76 -19.19 2.94
N GLU A 157 13.34 -20.38 2.91
CA GLU A 157 14.78 -20.56 2.63
C GLU A 157 15.09 -20.93 1.17
N ASP A 158 14.07 -21.35 0.40
CA ASP A 158 14.24 -21.70 -1.01
C ASP A 158 14.17 -20.45 -1.91
N PRO A 159 15.27 -20.09 -2.60
CA PRO A 159 15.30 -18.91 -3.45
C PRO A 159 14.39 -19.03 -4.67
N LEU A 160 14.15 -20.23 -5.21
CA LEU A 160 13.28 -20.43 -6.37
C LEU A 160 11.82 -20.17 -5.98
N LEU A 161 11.36 -20.77 -4.89
CA LEU A 161 10.01 -20.53 -4.36
C LEU A 161 9.83 -19.06 -4.00
N ALA A 162 10.75 -18.48 -3.23
CA ALA A 162 10.69 -17.09 -2.82
C ALA A 162 10.61 -16.14 -4.02
N SER A 163 11.45 -16.33 -5.05
CA SER A 163 11.44 -15.48 -6.24
C SER A 163 10.12 -15.56 -7.01
N ALA A 164 9.57 -16.77 -7.19
CA ALA A 164 8.30 -16.96 -7.87
C ALA A 164 7.12 -16.29 -7.12
N MET A 165 7.08 -16.46 -5.81
CA MET A 165 6.03 -15.86 -4.97
C MET A 165 6.14 -14.33 -4.90
N VAL A 166 7.36 -13.82 -4.70
CA VAL A 166 7.63 -12.37 -4.63
C VAL A 166 7.31 -11.67 -5.95
N ALA A 167 7.66 -12.26 -7.09
CA ALA A 167 7.39 -11.67 -8.40
C ALA A 167 5.87 -11.46 -8.62
N GLU A 168 5.06 -12.45 -8.30
CA GLU A 168 3.61 -12.34 -8.43
C GLU A 168 3.00 -11.43 -7.36
N TYR A 169 3.54 -11.41 -6.14
CA TYR A 169 3.15 -10.46 -5.12
C TYR A 169 3.35 -9.01 -5.59
N VAL A 170 4.51 -8.68 -6.15
CA VAL A 170 4.79 -7.33 -6.69
C VAL A 170 3.80 -6.96 -7.78
N LYS A 171 3.53 -7.87 -8.73
CA LYS A 171 2.55 -7.63 -9.80
C LYS A 171 1.15 -7.37 -9.24
N GLY A 172 0.70 -8.18 -8.28
CA GLY A 172 -0.60 -8.00 -7.63
C GLY A 172 -0.71 -6.66 -6.90
N MET A 173 0.32 -6.27 -6.15
CA MET A 173 0.37 -4.97 -5.47
C MET A 173 0.30 -3.81 -6.47
N GLN A 174 1.13 -3.86 -7.49
CA GLN A 174 1.22 -2.78 -8.49
C GLN A 174 -0.01 -2.69 -9.39
N SER A 175 -0.79 -3.77 -9.56
CA SER A 175 -2.05 -3.73 -10.30
C SER A 175 -3.08 -2.79 -9.69
N THR A 176 -2.99 -2.54 -8.39
CA THR A 176 -3.85 -1.58 -7.66
C THR A 176 -3.35 -0.13 -7.72
N GLY A 177 -2.15 0.10 -8.26
CA GLY A 177 -1.48 1.40 -8.27
C GLY A 177 -0.70 1.70 -6.99
N THR A 178 -0.54 0.73 -6.09
CA THR A 178 0.32 0.84 -4.91
C THR A 178 1.74 0.40 -5.26
N VAL A 179 2.74 1.15 -4.84
CA VAL A 179 4.15 0.81 -5.06
C VAL A 179 4.56 -0.30 -4.09
N ALA A 180 5.07 -1.42 -4.62
CA ALA A 180 5.71 -2.45 -3.82
C ALA A 180 7.18 -2.08 -3.57
N CYS A 181 7.59 -2.02 -2.32
CA CYS A 181 8.98 -1.81 -1.94
C CYS A 181 9.58 -3.12 -1.43
N LEU A 182 10.39 -3.78 -2.26
CA LEU A 182 11.08 -5.01 -1.88
C LEU A 182 11.94 -4.76 -0.65
N LYS A 183 11.73 -5.58 0.36
CA LYS A 183 12.32 -5.37 1.68
C LYS A 183 13.32 -6.48 2.00
N PRO A 184 14.59 -6.31 1.68
CA PRO A 184 15.67 -6.93 2.42
C PRO A 184 16.09 -6.01 3.53
N VAL A 185 16.07 -6.46 4.76
CA VAL A 185 16.91 -5.87 5.80
C VAL A 185 18.17 -6.71 5.84
N SER A 186 19.31 -6.08 5.60
CA SER A 186 20.58 -6.73 5.81
C SER A 186 20.75 -6.94 7.31
N TYR A 187 20.47 -8.14 7.78
CA TYR A 187 20.87 -8.56 9.11
C TYR A 187 22.26 -9.20 9.00
N THR A 188 23.28 -8.40 9.20
CA THR A 188 24.63 -8.88 9.43
C THR A 188 24.90 -9.01 10.91
#